data_e7ae3f1cf084e8047f8d95a30c98bce3
#
_entry.id   e7ae3f1cf084e8047f8d95a30c98bce3
#
_cell.length_a   1.000
_cell.length_b   1.000
_cell.length_c   1.000
_cell.angle_alpha   90.00
_cell.angle_beta   90.00
_cell.angle_gamma   90.00
#
_symmetry.space_group_name_H-M   'P 1'
#
loop_
_entity.id
_entity.type
_entity.pdbx_description
1 polymer ?
#
loop_
_entity_poly.entity_id
_entity_poly.type
_entity_poly.pdbx_seq_one_letter_code
_entity_poly.pdbx_strand_id
1 'polypeptide(L)'
;MNQTQTKVADEEQVARLVSQEWVVDGVLQVAAFVQAPRETYLSVNRLSIDSYSEDVRQFVKAHPKYYNATDKSYMRALLDVAGIRTISIEVDELKVDANVEVEPRDVHTRSHAGIFVRVKGRNVVSGRQLPNGHLPFNVSEEMLLQRVQWELHDLAELQRQTLH
;
A
#
# COMPACT_ATOMS: atom_id res chain seq x y z
N MET A 1 -7.46 -24.48 -6.90
CA MET A 1 -7.17 -23.05 -6.73
C MET A 1 -7.53 -22.29 -7.98
N ASN A 2 -8.40 -21.31 -7.85
CA ASN A 2 -8.73 -20.45 -8.99
C ASN A 2 -7.52 -19.58 -9.30
N GLN A 3 -6.97 -19.68 -10.51
CA GLN A 3 -5.83 -18.88 -10.95
C GLN A 3 -6.11 -17.36 -10.85
N THR A 4 -7.37 -16.96 -10.83
CA THR A 4 -7.79 -15.56 -10.67
C THR A 4 -7.50 -14.98 -9.28
N GLN A 5 -7.23 -15.80 -8.28
CA GLN A 5 -6.92 -15.32 -6.92
C GLN A 5 -5.45 -14.92 -6.74
N THR A 6 -4.56 -15.37 -7.60
CA THR A 6 -3.12 -15.12 -7.48
C THR A 6 -2.65 -13.86 -8.19
N LYS A 7 -3.41 -13.39 -9.20
CA LYS A 7 -3.04 -12.19 -9.97
C LYS A 7 -4.02 -11.06 -9.70
N VAL A 8 -3.49 -9.88 -9.37
CA VAL A 8 -4.28 -8.67 -9.20
C VAL A 8 -4.50 -8.02 -10.57
N ALA A 9 -5.76 -7.88 -10.98
CA ALA A 9 -6.12 -7.31 -12.28
C ALA A 9 -6.17 -5.77 -12.23
N ASP A 10 -5.96 -5.14 -13.37
CA ASP A 10 -6.00 -3.67 -13.48
C ASP A 10 -7.36 -3.07 -13.08
N GLU A 11 -8.44 -3.80 -13.30
CA GLU A 11 -9.81 -3.35 -13.00
C GLU A 11 -10.15 -3.42 -11.52
N GLU A 12 -9.29 -4.03 -10.71
CA GLU A 12 -9.52 -4.15 -9.28
C GLU A 12 -9.27 -2.85 -8.54
N GLN A 13 -9.89 -2.75 -7.38
CA GLN A 13 -9.58 -1.75 -6.37
C GLN A 13 -8.99 -2.42 -5.15
N VAL A 14 -8.08 -1.72 -4.49
CA VAL A 14 -7.50 -2.14 -3.22
C VAL A 14 -7.75 -1.08 -2.17
N ALA A 15 -7.84 -1.51 -0.92
CA ALA A 15 -8.02 -0.64 0.23
C ALA A 15 -6.80 -0.70 1.14
N ARG A 16 -6.24 0.46 1.45
CA ARG A 16 -5.30 0.63 2.54
C ARG A 16 -6.10 0.96 3.79
N LEU A 17 -6.01 0.13 4.83
CA LEU A 17 -6.63 0.45 6.11
C LEU A 17 -5.92 1.65 6.74
N VAL A 18 -6.70 2.62 7.18
CA VAL A 18 -6.18 3.91 7.65
C VAL A 18 -6.33 4.00 9.16
N SER A 19 -5.21 4.11 9.84
CA SER A 19 -5.16 4.38 11.27
C SER A 19 -5.77 5.75 11.57
N GLN A 20 -6.37 5.93 12.74
CA GLN A 20 -6.95 7.21 13.17
C GLN A 20 -5.96 8.37 13.12
N GLU A 21 -4.70 8.11 13.47
CA GLU A 21 -3.64 9.14 13.48
C GLU A 21 -3.25 9.62 12.08
N TRP A 22 -3.65 8.89 11.02
CA TRP A 22 -3.37 9.27 9.64
C TRP A 22 -4.46 10.13 9.02
N VAL A 23 -5.45 10.54 9.80
CA VAL A 23 -6.50 11.47 9.38
C VAL A 23 -6.50 12.65 10.34
N VAL A 24 -6.28 13.85 9.82
CA VAL A 24 -6.27 15.09 10.61
C VAL A 24 -7.32 16.02 10.03
N ASP A 25 -8.27 16.43 10.86
CA ASP A 25 -9.39 17.29 10.44
C ASP A 25 -10.14 16.75 9.21
N GLY A 26 -10.34 15.44 9.15
CA GLY A 26 -11.00 14.77 8.03
C GLY A 26 -10.14 14.58 6.79
N VAL A 27 -8.87 14.95 6.82
CA VAL A 27 -7.94 14.90 5.68
C VAL A 27 -6.94 13.74 5.86
N LEU A 28 -6.90 12.88 4.85
CA LEU A 28 -5.91 11.79 4.79
C LEU A 28 -4.51 12.35 4.68
N GLN A 29 -3.62 11.89 5.55
CA GLN A 29 -2.21 12.28 5.57
C GLN A 29 -1.37 11.32 4.74
N VAL A 30 -0.28 11.83 4.15
CA VAL A 30 0.67 11.02 3.38
C VAL A 30 1.30 9.91 4.23
N ALA A 31 1.33 10.09 5.54
CA ALA A 31 1.82 9.09 6.49
C ALA A 31 1.14 7.72 6.34
N ALA A 32 -0.10 7.67 5.83
CA ALA A 32 -0.80 6.41 5.55
C ALA A 32 -0.06 5.53 4.54
N PHE A 33 0.81 6.11 3.72
CA PHE A 33 1.53 5.42 2.64
C PHE A 33 3.03 5.26 2.92
N VAL A 34 3.46 5.50 4.13
CA VAL A 34 4.87 5.33 4.53
C VAL A 34 5.10 3.87 4.92
N GLN A 35 6.08 3.24 4.27
CA GLN A 35 6.52 1.90 4.66
C GLN A 35 7.21 1.97 6.03
N ALA A 36 6.91 1.02 6.90
CA ALA A 36 7.66 0.85 8.14
C ALA A 36 9.12 0.46 7.85
N PRO A 37 10.06 0.73 8.75
CA PRO A 37 11.46 0.31 8.56
C PRO A 37 11.55 -1.17 8.20
N ARG A 38 12.31 -1.47 7.14
CA ARG A 38 12.53 -2.82 6.58
C ARG A 38 11.34 -3.47 5.89
N GLU A 39 10.18 -2.82 5.80
CA GLU A 39 9.10 -3.30 4.95
C GLU A 39 9.48 -3.17 3.47
N THR A 40 9.06 -4.16 2.68
CA THR A 40 9.32 -4.20 1.24
C THR A 40 8.10 -3.84 0.42
N TYR A 41 6.95 -3.63 1.06
CA TYR A 41 5.70 -3.24 0.41
C TYR A 41 4.73 -2.60 1.42
N LEU A 42 3.71 -1.94 0.90
CA LEU A 42 2.59 -1.45 1.71
C LEU A 42 1.45 -2.48 1.66
N SER A 43 0.95 -2.87 2.82
CA SER A 43 -0.17 -3.80 2.91
C SER A 43 -1.47 -3.16 2.45
N VAL A 44 -2.20 -3.86 1.61
CA VAL A 44 -3.55 -3.50 1.16
C VAL A 44 -4.43 -4.74 1.12
N ASN A 45 -5.75 -4.55 1.00
CA ASN A 45 -6.71 -5.62 0.81
C ASN A 45 -7.46 -5.44 -0.50
N ARG A 46 -7.70 -6.54 -1.20
CA ARG A 46 -8.41 -6.56 -2.49
C ARG A 46 -9.91 -6.62 -2.24
N LEU A 47 -10.64 -5.61 -2.73
CA LEU A 47 -12.10 -5.53 -2.53
C LEU A 47 -12.86 -6.63 -3.28
N SER A 48 -12.31 -7.09 -4.40
CA SER A 48 -12.95 -8.12 -5.24
C SER A 48 -12.95 -9.52 -4.64
N ILE A 49 -12.15 -9.75 -3.62
CA ILE A 49 -12.05 -11.06 -2.96
C ILE A 49 -13.17 -11.19 -1.92
N ASP A 50 -13.89 -12.30 -1.96
CA ASP A 50 -15.07 -12.54 -1.13
C ASP A 50 -14.80 -12.48 0.39
N SER A 51 -13.57 -12.80 0.81
CA SER A 51 -13.19 -12.74 2.22
C SER A 51 -12.82 -11.32 2.70
N TYR A 52 -12.87 -10.30 1.85
CA TYR A 52 -12.42 -8.94 2.18
C TYR A 52 -13.02 -8.43 3.50
N SER A 53 -14.35 -8.47 3.64
CA SER A 53 -15.02 -7.94 4.82
C SER A 53 -14.61 -8.66 6.10
N GLU A 54 -14.46 -9.97 6.05
CA GLU A 54 -14.03 -10.77 7.21
C GLU A 54 -12.56 -10.53 7.55
N ASP A 55 -11.69 -10.47 6.54
CA ASP A 55 -10.26 -10.20 6.73
C ASP A 55 -10.05 -8.83 7.40
N VAL A 56 -10.77 -7.81 6.94
CA VAL A 56 -10.70 -6.45 7.50
C VAL A 56 -11.25 -6.44 8.93
N ARG A 57 -12.38 -7.11 9.16
CA ARG A 57 -12.99 -7.17 10.49
C ARG A 57 -12.03 -7.77 11.51
N GLN A 58 -11.39 -8.88 11.17
CA GLN A 58 -10.42 -9.53 12.05
C GLN A 58 -9.22 -8.64 12.32
N PHE A 59 -8.70 -7.97 11.29
CA PHE A 59 -7.56 -7.09 11.44
C PHE A 59 -7.86 -5.88 12.34
N VAL A 60 -9.00 -5.22 12.12
CA VAL A 60 -9.42 -4.07 12.93
C VAL A 60 -9.62 -4.45 14.39
N LYS A 61 -10.23 -5.60 14.64
CA LYS A 61 -10.43 -6.11 16.01
C LYS A 61 -9.11 -6.47 16.71
N ALA A 62 -8.13 -6.96 15.95
CA ALA A 62 -6.82 -7.29 16.49
C ALA A 62 -5.99 -6.04 16.82
N HIS A 63 -6.34 -4.87 16.28
CA HIS A 63 -5.61 -3.62 16.44
C HIS A 63 -6.53 -2.47 16.92
N PRO A 64 -7.23 -2.62 18.06
CA PRO A 64 -8.26 -1.65 18.48
C PRO A 64 -7.70 -0.26 18.78
N LYS A 65 -6.42 -0.20 19.14
CA LYS A 65 -5.74 1.07 19.40
C LYS A 65 -5.67 1.98 18.18
N TYR A 66 -5.52 1.40 17.00
CA TYR A 66 -5.33 2.16 15.76
C TYR A 66 -6.63 2.41 15.00
N TYR A 67 -7.60 1.51 15.11
CA TYR A 67 -8.79 1.52 14.24
C TYR A 67 -10.11 1.77 14.97
N ASN A 68 -10.08 2.05 16.27
CA ASN A 68 -11.27 2.35 17.08
C ASN A 68 -12.45 1.38 16.84
N ALA A 69 -12.22 0.11 17.12
CA ALA A 69 -13.19 -0.96 16.88
C ALA A 69 -14.54 -0.76 17.63
N THR A 70 -14.60 0.12 18.64
CA THR A 70 -15.82 0.42 19.41
C THR A 70 -16.88 1.14 18.58
N ASP A 71 -16.49 1.91 17.57
CA ASP A 71 -17.41 2.65 16.70
C ASP A 71 -18.04 1.80 15.60
N LYS A 72 -17.70 0.52 15.54
CA LYS A 72 -18.15 -0.41 14.49
C LYS A 72 -17.94 0.13 13.07
N SER A 73 -16.91 0.95 12.90
CA SER A 73 -16.52 1.52 11.62
C SER A 73 -14.99 1.58 11.52
N TYR A 74 -14.52 1.73 10.30
CA TYR A 74 -13.10 1.93 10.04
C TYR A 74 -12.92 2.87 8.85
N MET A 75 -11.74 3.47 8.74
CA MET A 75 -11.38 4.30 7.58
C MET A 75 -10.51 3.49 6.63
N ARG A 76 -10.72 3.70 5.34
CA ARG A 76 -9.88 3.12 4.29
C ARG A 76 -9.54 4.16 3.23
N ALA A 77 -8.37 4.01 2.65
CA ALA A 77 -7.97 4.73 1.45
C ALA A 77 -8.16 3.77 0.26
N LEU A 78 -9.07 4.13 -0.64
CA LEU A 78 -9.39 3.34 -1.81
C LEU A 78 -8.51 3.76 -2.98
N LEU A 79 -7.92 2.78 -3.67
CA LEU A 79 -7.03 3.01 -4.80
C LEU A 79 -7.36 2.07 -5.95
N ASP A 80 -7.36 2.61 -7.17
CA ASP A 80 -7.46 1.79 -8.37
C ASP A 80 -6.12 1.15 -8.70
N VAL A 81 -6.11 -0.14 -8.96
CA VAL A 81 -4.88 -0.88 -9.31
C VAL A 81 -4.24 -0.31 -10.56
N ALA A 82 -5.05 -0.02 -11.59
CA ALA A 82 -4.56 0.60 -12.81
C ALA A 82 -3.86 1.94 -12.53
N GLY A 83 -4.42 2.77 -11.65
CA GLY A 83 -3.81 4.04 -11.25
C GLY A 83 -2.45 3.85 -10.57
N ILE A 84 -2.35 2.90 -9.66
CA ILE A 84 -1.08 2.57 -8.99
C ILE A 84 -0.03 2.16 -10.02
N ARG A 85 -0.39 1.32 -10.97
CA ARG A 85 0.52 0.81 -12.02
C ARG A 85 0.98 1.87 -13.01
N THR A 86 0.32 3.04 -13.06
CA THR A 86 0.78 4.18 -13.87
C THR A 86 1.85 5.01 -13.16
N ILE A 87 2.08 4.80 -11.86
CA ILE A 87 3.11 5.53 -11.13
C ILE A 87 4.49 5.10 -11.65
N SER A 88 5.17 6.04 -12.29
CA SER A 88 6.50 5.87 -12.81
C SER A 88 7.26 7.18 -12.63
N ILE A 89 8.31 7.15 -11.83
CA ILE A 89 9.05 8.34 -11.45
C ILE A 89 10.51 8.16 -11.89
N GLU A 90 11.05 9.14 -12.60
CA GLU A 90 12.46 9.16 -12.99
C GLU A 90 13.23 10.15 -12.13
N VAL A 91 14.31 9.70 -11.53
CA VAL A 91 15.26 10.51 -10.78
C VAL A 91 16.68 10.11 -11.21
N ASP A 92 17.41 11.02 -11.84
CA ASP A 92 18.82 10.80 -12.24
C ASP A 92 19.03 9.43 -12.92
N GLU A 93 18.33 9.16 -14.01
CA GLU A 93 18.39 7.89 -14.77
C GLU A 93 17.78 6.67 -14.04
N LEU A 94 17.33 6.82 -12.80
CA LEU A 94 16.60 5.77 -12.12
C LEU A 94 15.12 5.90 -12.42
N LYS A 95 14.53 4.79 -12.88
CA LYS A 95 13.09 4.66 -13.05
C LYS A 95 12.52 3.86 -11.89
N VAL A 96 11.55 4.44 -11.19
CA VAL A 96 10.86 3.84 -10.05
C VAL A 96 9.44 3.54 -10.46
N ASP A 97 9.04 2.28 -10.35
CA ASP A 97 7.70 1.82 -10.69
C ASP A 97 6.97 1.27 -9.46
N ALA A 98 5.65 1.45 -9.43
CA ALA A 98 4.79 0.84 -8.43
C ALA A 98 3.91 -0.25 -9.07
N ASN A 99 3.65 -1.32 -8.34
CA ASN A 99 2.77 -2.40 -8.78
C ASN A 99 2.02 -2.99 -7.58
N VAL A 100 0.90 -3.64 -7.88
CA VAL A 100 0.11 -4.35 -6.87
C VAL A 100 0.20 -5.85 -7.14
N GLU A 101 0.66 -6.59 -6.14
CA GLU A 101 0.88 -8.03 -6.27
C GLU A 101 0.44 -8.76 -5.00
N VAL A 102 0.09 -10.02 -5.14
CA VAL A 102 -0.15 -10.90 -4.01
C VAL A 102 1.20 -11.28 -3.38
N GLU A 103 1.31 -11.16 -2.06
CA GLU A 103 2.51 -11.62 -1.35
C GLU A 103 2.47 -13.15 -1.25
N PRO A 104 3.43 -13.88 -1.88
CA PRO A 104 3.40 -15.34 -1.93
C PRO A 104 3.49 -16.04 -0.57
N ARG A 105 4.00 -15.34 0.44
CA ARG A 105 4.16 -15.89 1.79
C ARG A 105 2.96 -15.67 2.69
N ASP A 106 2.00 -14.87 2.23
CA ASP A 106 0.82 -14.57 3.02
C ASP A 106 -0.17 -15.72 2.91
N VAL A 107 -0.24 -16.51 3.98
CA VAL A 107 -1.16 -17.63 4.08
C VAL A 107 -2.38 -17.32 4.94
N HIS A 108 -2.46 -16.10 5.49
CA HIS A 108 -3.42 -15.79 6.55
C HIS A 108 -4.69 -15.10 6.06
N THR A 109 -4.62 -14.28 5.02
CA THR A 109 -5.78 -13.56 4.50
C THR A 109 -5.81 -13.59 2.98
N ARG A 110 -6.90 -14.08 2.41
CA ARG A 110 -7.05 -14.24 0.96
C ARG A 110 -7.11 -12.91 0.21
N SER A 111 -7.64 -11.87 0.85
CA SER A 111 -7.74 -10.55 0.23
C SER A 111 -6.45 -9.73 0.30
N HIS A 112 -5.47 -10.18 1.08
CA HIS A 112 -4.23 -9.42 1.27
C HIS A 112 -3.40 -9.32 -0.01
N ALA A 113 -2.87 -8.14 -0.27
CA ALA A 113 -1.93 -7.85 -1.35
C ALA A 113 -0.95 -6.77 -0.89
N GLY A 114 0.03 -6.46 -1.71
CA GLY A 114 1.00 -5.42 -1.43
C GLY A 114 1.15 -4.44 -2.58
N ILE A 115 1.43 -3.17 -2.26
CA ILE A 115 1.93 -2.19 -3.21
C ILE A 115 3.45 -2.23 -3.13
N PHE A 116 4.07 -2.71 -4.20
CA PHE A 116 5.51 -2.87 -4.32
C PHE A 116 6.10 -1.72 -5.12
N VAL A 117 7.14 -1.10 -4.60
CA VAL A 117 7.92 -0.06 -5.28
C VAL A 117 9.25 -0.66 -5.70
N ARG A 118 9.57 -0.57 -6.98
CA ARG A 118 10.77 -1.21 -7.53
C ARG A 118 11.62 -0.26 -8.35
N VAL A 119 12.93 -0.47 -8.24
CA VAL A 119 13.95 0.13 -9.08
C VAL A 119 14.73 -1.01 -9.75
N LYS A 120 14.73 -1.06 -11.09
CA LYS A 120 15.42 -2.12 -11.85
C LYS A 120 15.05 -3.54 -11.37
N GLY A 121 13.77 -3.77 -11.11
CA GLY A 121 13.24 -5.07 -10.65
C GLY A 121 13.49 -5.39 -9.18
N ARG A 122 14.17 -4.53 -8.44
CA ARG A 122 14.45 -4.71 -7.01
C ARG A 122 13.51 -3.88 -6.16
N ASN A 123 12.94 -4.48 -5.12
CA ASN A 123 12.08 -3.78 -4.18
C ASN A 123 12.86 -2.70 -3.43
N VAL A 124 12.28 -1.50 -3.37
CA VAL A 124 12.80 -0.40 -2.56
C VAL A 124 12.39 -0.64 -1.10
N VAL A 125 13.34 -0.51 -0.21
CA VAL A 125 13.14 -0.78 1.22
C VAL A 125 13.42 0.48 2.02
N SER A 126 12.50 0.82 2.92
CA SER A 126 12.67 1.96 3.81
C SER A 126 13.95 1.81 4.65
N GLY A 127 14.70 2.91 4.78
CA GLY A 127 15.94 2.95 5.56
C GLY A 127 17.20 2.47 4.83
N ARG A 128 17.13 2.20 3.53
CA ARG A 128 18.28 1.76 2.74
C ARG A 128 18.83 2.84 1.84
N GLN A 129 20.14 2.70 1.55
CA GLN A 129 20.83 3.43 0.48
C GLN A 129 20.91 2.55 -0.76
N LEU A 130 20.69 3.16 -1.93
CA LEU A 130 20.96 2.48 -3.19
C LEU A 130 22.46 2.27 -3.36
N PRO A 131 22.90 1.13 -3.95
CA PRO A 131 24.31 0.93 -4.23
C PRO A 131 24.87 2.03 -5.14
N ASN A 132 26.06 2.55 -4.80
CA ASN A 132 26.70 3.68 -5.48
C ASN A 132 27.13 3.41 -6.93
N GLY A 133 26.83 2.26 -7.51
CA GLY A 133 27.42 1.81 -8.76
C GLY A 133 26.99 2.53 -10.03
N HIS A 134 25.94 3.37 -10.02
CA HIS A 134 25.32 3.84 -11.26
C HIS A 134 24.83 5.29 -11.24
N LEU A 135 25.06 6.06 -10.17
CA LEU A 135 24.59 7.43 -10.08
C LEU A 135 25.69 8.38 -9.63
N PRO A 136 25.71 9.61 -10.18
CA PRO A 136 26.63 10.65 -9.73
C PRO A 136 26.32 11.14 -8.31
N PHE A 137 25.17 10.74 -7.73
CA PHE A 137 24.73 11.15 -6.40
C PHE A 137 24.21 9.95 -5.60
N ASN A 138 24.38 10.01 -4.27
CA ASN A 138 23.78 9.07 -3.33
C ASN A 138 22.28 9.34 -3.24
N VAL A 139 21.49 8.68 -4.07
CA VAL A 139 20.02 8.72 -3.95
C VAL A 139 19.62 7.71 -2.89
N SER A 140 18.97 8.18 -1.82
CA SER A 140 18.41 7.30 -0.81
C SER A 140 17.12 6.66 -1.30
N GLU A 141 16.87 5.42 -0.89
CA GLU A 141 15.61 4.74 -1.16
C GLU A 141 14.43 5.50 -0.52
N GLU A 142 14.65 6.16 0.62
CA GLU A 142 13.65 7.02 1.27
C GLU A 142 13.16 8.15 0.37
N MET A 143 14.05 8.79 -0.37
CA MET A 143 13.66 9.88 -1.27
C MET A 143 12.76 9.36 -2.40
N LEU A 144 13.06 8.19 -2.95
CA LEU A 144 12.23 7.57 -3.98
C LEU A 144 10.88 7.15 -3.42
N LEU A 145 10.88 6.56 -2.23
CA LEU A 145 9.65 6.19 -1.54
C LEU A 145 8.77 7.40 -1.24
N GLN A 146 9.34 8.52 -0.80
CA GLN A 146 8.58 9.75 -0.56
C GLN A 146 7.81 10.22 -1.79
N ARG A 147 8.43 10.18 -2.96
CA ARG A 147 7.74 10.58 -4.20
C ARG A 147 6.57 9.66 -4.53
N VAL A 148 6.77 8.36 -4.40
CA VAL A 148 5.70 7.38 -4.63
C VAL A 148 4.58 7.57 -3.59
N GLN A 149 4.90 7.85 -2.35
CA GLN A 149 3.93 8.10 -1.28
C GLN A 149 2.98 9.25 -1.64
N TRP A 150 3.49 10.35 -2.16
CA TRP A 150 2.67 11.47 -2.59
C TRP A 150 1.79 11.13 -3.78
N GLU A 151 2.29 10.36 -4.75
CA GLU A 151 1.50 9.89 -5.88
C GLU A 151 0.35 8.96 -5.42
N LEU A 152 0.62 8.06 -4.49
CA LEU A 152 -0.41 7.19 -3.89
C LEU A 152 -1.45 8.01 -3.12
N HIS A 153 -0.99 8.99 -2.35
CA HIS A 153 -1.87 9.89 -1.62
C HIS A 153 -2.83 10.63 -2.56
N ASP A 154 -2.31 11.13 -3.68
CA ASP A 154 -3.12 11.86 -4.67
C ASP A 154 -4.13 10.97 -5.39
N LEU A 155 -3.84 9.67 -5.56
CA LEU A 155 -4.76 8.70 -6.14
C LEU A 155 -5.84 8.22 -5.17
N ALA A 156 -5.59 8.31 -3.88
CA ALA A 156 -6.42 7.67 -2.87
C ALA A 156 -7.69 8.45 -2.56
N GLU A 157 -8.79 7.73 -2.39
CA GLU A 157 -10.06 8.25 -1.88
C GLU A 157 -10.30 7.75 -0.46
N LEU A 158 -10.41 8.68 0.50
CA LEU A 158 -10.68 8.34 1.89
C LEU A 158 -12.16 8.01 2.07
N GLN A 159 -12.45 6.86 2.66
CA GLN A 159 -13.82 6.40 2.92
C GLN A 159 -13.97 5.86 4.34
N ARG A 160 -15.11 6.16 4.96
CA ARG A 160 -15.53 5.50 6.20
C ARG A 160 -16.42 4.32 5.83
N GLN A 161 -16.16 3.16 6.43
CA GLN A 161 -16.93 1.94 6.20
C GLN A 161 -17.44 1.37 7.52
N THR A 162 -18.61 0.73 7.47
CA THR A 162 -19.18 0.04 8.62
C THR A 162 -18.56 -1.35 8.74
N LEU A 163 -18.23 -1.75 9.96
CA LEU A 163 -17.87 -3.13 10.29
C LEU A 163 -19.14 -3.95 10.47
N HIS A 164 -19.28 -4.99 9.69
CA HIS A 164 -20.38 -5.95 9.80
C HIS A 164 -19.99 -7.19 10.59
#